data_bd092b3513ba20b28fb713a30c4ac187
#
_entry.id   bd092b3513ba20b28fb713a30c4ac187
#
_cell.length_a   1.000
_cell.length_b   1.000
_cell.length_c   1.000
_cell.angle_alpha   90.00
_cell.angle_beta   90.00
_cell.angle_gamma   90.00
#
_symmetry.space_group_name_H-M   'P 1'
#
loop_
_entity.id
_entity.type
_entity.pdbx_description
1 polymer ?
#
loop_
_entity_poly.entity_id
_entity_poly.type
_entity_poly.pdbx_seq_one_letter_code
_entity_poly.pdbx_strand_id
1 'polypeptide(L)'
;LLYIQYYIYSITYTVMITLDHLTYSYRHGFTAISDATASIAPGIHLLLGENGAGKTTLLRLIAGLLFPSAGTVETDGCDMSHRCPSTLKKVFMLPDAMEIPATTIRGFAGIHSRFYPTFSQETFEENLHDFRLTGHENFNQLSLGLRHKSLLAYVLALGVDVLLLDEPANGLDIDSKKTLRNMLARCTGPEQTVIVSTHTVSDLRELYDGLIMLSRGRLLLARPTWEIAEKISCVATPIPPADALFTEQGPGVFLSVTVNRGNEDSDLNYALLYSALMSGARDAILNQINSQTSES
;
A
#
# COMPACT_ATOMS: atom_id res chain seq x y z
N LEU A 1 22.69 19.71 -5.27
CA LEU A 1 21.81 19.51 -4.10
C LEU A 1 20.99 18.22 -4.25
N LEU A 2 20.40 17.93 -5.42
CA LEU A 2 19.68 16.68 -5.72
C LEU A 2 20.58 15.44 -5.58
N TYR A 3 21.85 15.49 -6.00
CA TYR A 3 22.82 14.40 -5.91
C TYR A 3 23.22 14.06 -4.46
N ILE A 4 23.26 15.06 -3.57
CA ILE A 4 23.56 14.86 -2.14
C ILE A 4 22.34 14.24 -1.44
N GLN A 5 21.13 14.61 -1.83
CA GLN A 5 19.89 13.98 -1.34
C GLN A 5 19.80 12.53 -1.79
N TYR A 6 20.24 12.21 -3.01
CA TYR A 6 20.34 10.85 -3.55
C TYR A 6 21.36 9.97 -2.78
N TYR A 7 22.54 10.56 -2.41
CA TYR A 7 23.58 9.86 -1.66
C TYR A 7 23.21 9.63 -0.18
N ILE A 8 22.45 10.54 0.43
CA ILE A 8 21.92 10.38 1.79
C ILE A 8 20.82 9.30 1.82
N TYR A 9 20.03 9.19 0.75
CA TYR A 9 19.03 8.12 0.61
C TYR A 9 19.65 6.72 0.43
N SER A 10 20.86 6.60 -0.08
CA SER A 10 21.54 5.30 -0.25
C SER A 10 22.20 4.74 1.02
N ILE A 11 22.21 5.50 2.14
CA ILE A 11 23.08 5.15 3.28
C ILE A 11 22.36 4.43 4.43
N THR A 12 21.03 4.46 4.54
CA THR A 12 20.34 3.63 5.57
C THR A 12 18.84 3.53 5.31
N TYR A 13 18.41 2.84 4.28
CA TYR A 13 17.04 2.32 4.32
C TYR A 13 17.00 1.20 5.36
N THR A 14 16.52 1.52 6.53
CA THR A 14 16.09 0.49 7.45
C THR A 14 14.90 -0.20 6.78
N VAL A 15 15.12 -1.40 6.26
CA VAL A 15 14.05 -2.22 5.69
C VAL A 15 13.06 -2.50 6.80
N MET A 16 11.84 -1.98 6.68
CA MET A 16 10.83 -2.16 7.71
C MET A 16 10.14 -3.53 7.60
N ILE A 17 9.90 -4.02 6.37
CA ILE A 17 9.25 -5.32 6.12
C ILE A 17 10.07 -6.13 5.13
N THR A 18 10.41 -7.37 5.51
CA THR A 18 11.08 -8.35 4.64
C THR A 18 10.18 -9.57 4.45
N LEU A 19 9.97 -9.96 3.20
CA LEU A 19 9.36 -11.21 2.81
C LEU A 19 10.46 -12.10 2.23
N ASP A 20 10.65 -13.29 2.77
CA ASP A 20 11.66 -14.24 2.29
C ASP A 20 11.00 -15.57 1.93
N HIS A 21 10.90 -15.84 0.63
CA HIS A 21 10.26 -17.04 0.07
C HIS A 21 8.89 -17.35 0.69
N LEU A 22 8.14 -16.29 1.00
CA LEU A 22 6.88 -16.35 1.74
C LEU A 22 5.82 -17.11 0.96
N THR A 23 5.33 -18.20 1.55
CA THR A 23 4.24 -19.00 0.99
C THR A 23 3.14 -19.21 2.04
N TYR A 24 1.89 -19.10 1.60
CA TYR A 24 0.75 -19.39 2.46
C TYR A 24 -0.35 -20.13 1.70
N SER A 25 -0.80 -21.24 2.27
CA SER A 25 -1.91 -22.04 1.76
C SER A 25 -3.00 -22.20 2.82
N TYR A 26 -4.26 -22.01 2.44
CA TYR A 26 -5.40 -22.29 3.29
C TYR A 26 -5.64 -23.82 3.42
N ARG A 27 -6.34 -24.22 4.48
CA ARG A 27 -6.56 -25.64 4.86
C ARG A 27 -7.10 -26.55 3.74
N HIS A 28 -7.74 -26.01 2.73
CA HIS A 28 -8.30 -26.77 1.60
C HIS A 28 -7.39 -26.79 0.36
N GLY A 29 -6.08 -26.55 0.53
CA GLY A 29 -5.09 -26.64 -0.55
C GLY A 29 -5.03 -25.43 -1.49
N PHE A 30 -5.78 -24.37 -1.25
CA PHE A 30 -5.67 -23.12 -2.02
C PHE A 30 -4.46 -22.32 -1.55
N THR A 31 -3.47 -22.18 -2.43
CA THR A 31 -2.29 -21.34 -2.18
C THR A 31 -2.62 -19.89 -2.50
N ALA A 32 -2.67 -19.06 -1.47
CA ALA A 32 -3.02 -17.65 -1.58
C ALA A 32 -1.80 -16.74 -1.77
N ILE A 33 -0.63 -17.14 -1.30
CA ILE A 33 0.67 -16.50 -1.56
C ILE A 33 1.66 -17.59 -1.91
N SER A 34 2.43 -17.40 -2.97
CA SER A 34 3.39 -18.39 -3.49
C SER A 34 4.74 -17.74 -3.72
N ASP A 35 5.73 -18.13 -2.92
CA ASP A 35 7.15 -17.80 -3.07
C ASP A 35 7.40 -16.28 -3.24
N ALA A 36 6.79 -15.47 -2.37
CA ALA A 36 6.94 -14.03 -2.42
C ALA A 36 8.22 -13.59 -1.70
N THR A 37 9.09 -12.87 -2.41
CA THR A 37 10.33 -12.28 -1.85
C THR A 37 10.35 -10.79 -2.16
N ALA A 38 10.46 -9.96 -1.12
CA ALA A 38 10.51 -8.51 -1.25
C ALA A 38 11.10 -7.86 0.01
N SER A 39 11.63 -6.65 -0.16
CA SER A 39 11.97 -5.72 0.92
C SER A 39 11.19 -4.43 0.70
N ILE A 40 10.45 -3.98 1.73
CA ILE A 40 9.58 -2.82 1.68
C ILE A 40 10.13 -1.80 2.67
N ALA A 41 10.58 -0.67 2.15
CA ALA A 41 11.12 0.46 2.92
C ALA A 41 9.98 1.29 3.54
N PRO A 42 10.28 2.21 4.47
CA PRO A 42 9.32 3.22 4.91
C PRO A 42 8.72 4.01 3.75
N GLY A 43 7.50 4.49 3.94
CA GLY A 43 6.73 5.23 2.94
C GLY A 43 5.32 4.69 2.76
N ILE A 44 4.56 5.29 1.85
CA ILE A 44 3.19 4.88 1.51
C ILE A 44 3.24 3.99 0.27
N HIS A 45 2.84 2.73 0.41
CA HIS A 45 2.88 1.73 -0.65
C HIS A 45 1.49 1.37 -1.14
N LEU A 46 1.32 1.34 -2.45
CA LEU A 46 0.12 0.85 -3.10
C LEU A 46 0.22 -0.67 -3.32
N LEU A 47 -0.71 -1.44 -2.75
CA LEU A 47 -0.84 -2.88 -3.01
C LEU A 47 -1.98 -3.12 -4.00
N LEU A 48 -1.60 -3.40 -5.24
CA LEU A 48 -2.53 -3.69 -6.34
C LEU A 48 -2.68 -5.19 -6.61
N GLY A 49 -3.87 -5.56 -7.03
CA GLY A 49 -4.18 -6.91 -7.49
C GLY A 49 -5.67 -7.10 -7.69
N GLU A 50 -6.04 -8.03 -8.56
CA GLU A 50 -7.43 -8.44 -8.76
C GLU A 50 -8.06 -9.01 -7.47
N ASN A 51 -9.38 -9.11 -7.43
CA ASN A 51 -10.06 -9.77 -6.32
C ASN A 51 -9.62 -11.25 -6.26
N GLY A 52 -9.23 -11.70 -5.06
CA GLY A 52 -8.67 -13.03 -4.87
C GLY A 52 -7.17 -13.16 -5.20
N ALA A 53 -6.48 -12.08 -5.57
CA ALA A 53 -5.03 -12.10 -5.84
C ALA A 53 -4.16 -12.44 -4.62
N GLY A 54 -4.71 -12.33 -3.39
CA GLY A 54 -3.98 -12.59 -2.15
C GLY A 54 -3.66 -11.33 -1.32
N LYS A 55 -4.16 -10.14 -1.70
CA LYS A 55 -3.87 -8.86 -1.00
C LYS A 55 -4.14 -8.93 0.50
N THR A 56 -5.38 -9.23 0.89
CA THR A 56 -5.78 -9.38 2.30
C THR A 56 -4.95 -10.43 3.03
N THR A 57 -4.62 -11.53 2.34
CA THR A 57 -3.78 -12.60 2.91
C THR A 57 -2.37 -12.11 3.18
N LEU A 58 -1.77 -11.39 2.25
CA LEU A 58 -0.45 -10.78 2.43
C LEU A 58 -0.45 -9.79 3.61
N LEU A 59 -1.44 -8.89 3.68
CA LEU A 59 -1.57 -7.95 4.81
C LEU A 59 -1.70 -8.68 6.14
N ARG A 60 -2.49 -9.75 6.21
CA ARG A 60 -2.65 -10.57 7.44
C ARG A 60 -1.37 -11.29 7.84
N LEU A 61 -0.55 -11.74 6.89
CA LEU A 61 0.76 -12.34 7.16
C LEU A 61 1.72 -11.29 7.74
N ILE A 62 1.79 -10.10 7.13
CA ILE A 62 2.60 -8.98 7.62
C ILE A 62 2.14 -8.55 9.01
N ALA A 63 0.84 -8.56 9.28
CA ALA A 63 0.28 -8.25 10.60
C ALA A 63 0.48 -9.35 11.67
N GLY A 64 1.06 -10.51 11.32
CA GLY A 64 1.17 -11.66 12.21
C GLY A 64 -0.16 -12.29 12.58
N LEU A 65 -1.22 -12.06 11.79
CA LEU A 65 -2.55 -12.66 11.97
C LEU A 65 -2.66 -14.05 11.32
N LEU A 66 -1.77 -14.36 10.40
CA LEU A 66 -1.61 -15.67 9.76
C LEU A 66 -0.16 -16.12 9.91
N PHE A 67 0.05 -17.43 9.92
CA PHE A 67 1.38 -18.04 9.98
C PHE A 67 1.77 -18.57 8.61
N PRO A 68 2.95 -18.24 8.07
CA PRO A 68 3.43 -18.77 6.80
C PRO A 68 3.40 -20.30 6.76
N SER A 69 3.10 -20.86 5.59
CA SER A 69 3.26 -22.30 5.33
C SER A 69 4.71 -22.66 5.01
N ALA A 70 5.47 -21.70 4.44
CA ALA A 70 6.90 -21.74 4.21
C ALA A 70 7.45 -20.31 4.08
N GLY A 71 8.75 -20.15 4.25
CA GLY A 71 9.41 -18.83 4.26
C GLY A 71 9.10 -18.03 5.51
N THR A 72 9.51 -16.76 5.53
CA THR A 72 9.34 -15.87 6.69
C THR A 72 8.78 -14.51 6.26
N VAL A 73 8.19 -13.80 7.23
CA VAL A 73 7.86 -12.39 7.14
C VAL A 73 8.38 -11.70 8.39
N GLU A 74 9.24 -10.72 8.19
CA GLU A 74 9.84 -9.95 9.27
C GLU A 74 9.38 -8.48 9.21
N THR A 75 9.19 -7.90 10.37
CA THR A 75 8.92 -6.47 10.54
C THR A 75 9.93 -5.95 11.56
N ASP A 76 10.71 -4.94 11.16
CA ASP A 76 11.77 -4.35 11.98
C ASP A 76 12.76 -5.43 12.52
N GLY A 77 13.13 -6.39 11.64
CA GLY A 77 14.03 -7.50 11.97
C GLY A 77 13.45 -8.57 12.92
N CYS A 78 12.15 -8.52 13.20
CA CYS A 78 11.47 -9.50 14.05
C CYS A 78 10.53 -10.36 13.21
N ASP A 79 10.72 -11.69 13.25
CA ASP A 79 9.81 -12.63 12.58
C ASP A 79 8.41 -12.54 13.22
N MET A 80 7.42 -12.22 12.39
CA MET A 80 6.03 -12.01 12.78
C MET A 80 5.35 -13.30 13.28
N SER A 81 5.88 -14.47 12.95
CA SER A 81 5.40 -15.76 13.47
C SER A 81 5.58 -15.89 14.99
N HIS A 82 6.57 -15.21 15.56
CA HIS A 82 6.82 -15.19 17.00
C HIS A 82 5.81 -14.34 17.77
N ARG A 83 5.09 -13.43 17.12
CA ARG A 83 4.06 -12.56 17.71
C ARG A 83 4.52 -11.84 18.97
N CYS A 84 5.75 -11.33 18.96
CA CYS A 84 6.32 -10.61 20.08
C CYS A 84 5.46 -9.38 20.43
N PRO A 85 5.02 -9.19 21.69
CA PRO A 85 4.20 -8.05 22.06
C PRO A 85 4.84 -6.69 21.76
N SER A 86 6.18 -6.60 21.80
CA SER A 86 6.93 -5.40 21.41
C SER A 86 6.75 -5.05 19.93
N THR A 87 6.70 -6.04 19.05
CA THR A 87 6.50 -5.86 17.60
C THR A 87 5.02 -5.65 17.28
N LEU A 88 4.11 -6.41 17.92
CA LEU A 88 2.68 -6.26 17.67
C LEU A 88 2.13 -4.87 18.02
N LYS A 89 2.74 -4.14 18.97
CA LYS A 89 2.38 -2.74 19.28
C LYS A 89 2.74 -1.76 18.17
N LYS A 90 3.63 -2.15 17.26
CA LYS A 90 4.14 -1.33 16.18
C LYS A 90 3.40 -1.56 14.86
N VAL A 91 2.50 -2.56 14.81
CA VAL A 91 1.79 -2.96 13.60
C VAL A 91 0.28 -2.89 13.84
N PHE A 92 -0.45 -2.28 12.91
CA PHE A 92 -1.91 -2.31 12.92
C PHE A 92 -2.45 -2.64 11.52
N MET A 93 -3.47 -3.48 11.47
CA MET A 93 -4.20 -3.77 10.25
C MET A 93 -5.66 -3.35 10.39
N LEU A 94 -6.13 -2.46 9.51
CA LEU A 94 -7.55 -2.18 9.31
C LEU A 94 -8.06 -3.08 8.20
N PRO A 95 -8.90 -4.09 8.49
CA PRO A 95 -9.53 -4.91 7.46
C PRO A 95 -10.68 -4.15 6.77
N ASP A 96 -11.07 -4.55 5.56
CA ASP A 96 -12.21 -3.99 4.81
C ASP A 96 -13.53 -4.03 5.62
N ALA A 97 -13.72 -5.07 6.44
CA ALA A 97 -14.84 -5.17 7.37
C ALA A 97 -14.36 -5.48 8.78
N MET A 98 -14.79 -4.66 9.74
CA MET A 98 -14.49 -4.82 11.17
C MET A 98 -15.77 -4.77 12.00
N GLU A 99 -15.96 -5.79 12.84
CA GLU A 99 -17.02 -5.77 13.85
C GLU A 99 -16.58 -4.88 15.03
N ILE A 100 -17.44 -3.93 15.39
CA ILE A 100 -17.17 -2.98 16.47
C ILE A 100 -18.26 -3.14 17.52
N PRO A 101 -17.87 -3.22 18.82
CA PRO A 101 -18.84 -3.30 19.90
C PRO A 101 -19.70 -2.02 19.98
N ALA A 102 -20.86 -2.13 20.64
CA ALA A 102 -21.77 -1.02 20.90
C ALA A 102 -21.12 0.02 21.82
N THR A 103 -20.44 1.01 21.22
CA THR A 103 -19.75 2.08 21.94
C THR A 103 -19.68 3.34 21.08
N THR A 104 -19.35 4.48 21.66
CA THR A 104 -19.06 5.70 20.90
C THR A 104 -17.68 5.63 20.26
N ILE A 105 -17.44 6.47 19.24
CA ILE A 105 -16.15 6.57 18.56
C ILE A 105 -15.03 6.87 19.57
N ARG A 106 -15.23 7.85 20.47
CA ARG A 106 -14.27 8.19 21.55
C ARG A 106 -14.13 7.06 22.56
N GLY A 107 -15.21 6.38 22.89
CA GLY A 107 -15.20 5.23 23.79
C GLY A 107 -14.35 4.09 23.24
N PHE A 108 -14.52 3.80 21.94
CA PHE A 108 -13.67 2.83 21.24
C PHE A 108 -12.20 3.24 21.26
N ALA A 109 -11.89 4.47 20.84
CA ALA A 109 -10.52 4.99 20.82
C ALA A 109 -9.90 4.95 22.22
N GLY A 110 -10.62 5.38 23.28
CA GLY A 110 -10.11 5.40 24.64
C GLY A 110 -9.80 4.03 25.25
N ILE A 111 -10.43 2.96 24.75
CA ILE A 111 -10.12 1.59 25.14
C ILE A 111 -8.95 1.04 24.34
N HIS A 112 -9.02 1.14 23.01
CA HIS A 112 -8.07 0.50 22.11
C HIS A 112 -6.72 1.20 22.03
N SER A 113 -6.67 2.54 22.17
CA SER A 113 -5.41 3.31 22.14
C SER A 113 -4.43 2.90 23.24
N ARG A 114 -4.90 2.32 24.34
CA ARG A 114 -4.03 1.85 25.42
C ARG A 114 -3.03 0.76 25.00
N PHE A 115 -3.31 0.08 23.90
CA PHE A 115 -2.40 -0.92 23.32
C PHE A 115 -1.33 -0.32 22.41
N TYR A 116 -1.48 0.96 22.03
CA TYR A 116 -0.62 1.67 21.09
C TYR A 116 -0.04 2.93 21.74
N PRO A 117 1.18 2.85 22.29
CA PRO A 117 1.79 3.99 23.04
C PRO A 117 2.01 5.24 22.17
N THR A 118 2.06 5.08 20.86
CA THR A 118 2.26 6.15 19.86
C THR A 118 0.97 6.88 19.48
N PHE A 119 -0.19 6.46 20.02
CA PHE A 119 -1.47 7.09 19.71
C PHE A 119 -1.47 8.58 20.09
N SER A 120 -1.83 9.43 19.12
CA SER A 120 -1.98 10.88 19.30
C SER A 120 -3.45 11.26 19.43
N GLN A 121 -3.85 11.73 20.59
CA GLN A 121 -5.19 12.26 20.81
C GLN A 121 -5.44 13.51 19.94
N GLU A 122 -4.46 14.37 19.77
CA GLU A 122 -4.55 15.57 18.94
C GLU A 122 -4.84 15.20 17.47
N THR A 123 -4.03 14.32 16.90
CA THR A 123 -4.25 13.82 15.53
C THR A 123 -5.62 13.15 15.38
N PHE A 124 -6.08 12.42 16.40
CA PHE A 124 -7.40 11.79 16.37
C PHE A 124 -8.52 12.84 16.31
N GLU A 125 -8.43 13.91 17.09
CA GLU A 125 -9.42 15.00 17.07
C GLU A 125 -9.43 15.74 15.73
N GLU A 126 -8.24 16.02 15.16
CA GLU A 126 -8.12 16.61 13.82
C GLU A 126 -8.75 15.70 12.76
N ASN A 127 -8.47 14.41 12.81
CA ASN A 127 -9.02 13.42 11.88
C ASN A 127 -10.55 13.32 11.99
N LEU A 128 -11.11 13.38 13.20
CA LEU A 128 -12.56 13.44 13.40
C LEU A 128 -13.15 14.71 12.77
N HIS A 129 -12.52 15.85 13.00
CA HIS A 129 -12.94 17.12 12.44
C HIS A 129 -12.94 17.09 10.90
N ASP A 130 -11.88 16.56 10.29
CA ASP A 130 -11.75 16.44 8.83
C ASP A 130 -12.87 15.59 8.21
N PHE A 131 -13.30 14.53 8.91
CA PHE A 131 -14.44 13.72 8.50
C PHE A 131 -15.79 14.24 8.99
N ARG A 132 -15.83 15.43 9.64
CA ARG A 132 -17.03 16.05 10.22
C ARG A 132 -17.74 15.17 11.24
N LEU A 133 -16.97 14.49 12.07
CA LEU A 133 -17.43 13.65 13.15
C LEU A 133 -17.19 14.35 14.50
N THR A 134 -18.07 14.13 15.47
CA THR A 134 -17.92 14.70 16.83
C THR A 134 -17.21 13.74 17.78
N GLY A 135 -17.19 12.44 17.44
CA GLY A 135 -16.68 11.38 18.27
C GLY A 135 -17.66 10.85 19.33
N HIS A 136 -18.83 11.49 19.50
CA HIS A 136 -19.88 11.06 20.43
C HIS A 136 -20.90 10.12 19.79
N GLU A 137 -20.82 9.94 18.49
CA GLU A 137 -21.69 9.04 17.72
C GLU A 137 -21.45 7.59 18.16
N ASN A 138 -22.55 6.83 18.30
CA ASN A 138 -22.48 5.41 18.60
C ASN A 138 -22.30 4.60 17.29
N PHE A 139 -21.32 3.71 17.24
CA PHE A 139 -21.05 2.90 16.06
C PHE A 139 -22.25 2.13 15.51
N ASN A 140 -23.16 1.67 16.39
CA ASN A 140 -24.36 0.95 15.97
C ASN A 140 -25.39 1.81 15.23
N GLN A 141 -25.29 3.13 15.38
CA GLN A 141 -26.20 4.10 14.74
C GLN A 141 -25.61 4.71 13.48
N LEU A 142 -24.33 4.46 13.20
CA LEU A 142 -23.65 4.98 12.02
C LEU A 142 -23.97 4.16 10.78
N SER A 143 -24.09 4.87 9.64
CA SER A 143 -24.04 4.23 8.33
C SER A 143 -22.69 3.55 8.12
N LEU A 144 -22.59 2.61 7.18
CA LEU A 144 -21.35 1.91 6.87
C LEU A 144 -20.22 2.91 6.55
N GLY A 145 -20.48 3.92 5.71
CA GLY A 145 -19.49 4.94 5.35
C GLY A 145 -19.01 5.78 6.54
N LEU A 146 -19.95 6.21 7.42
CA LEU A 146 -19.56 6.95 8.64
C LEU A 146 -18.76 6.08 9.62
N ARG A 147 -19.12 4.81 9.75
CA ARG A 147 -18.38 3.84 10.55
C ARG A 147 -16.95 3.69 10.03
N HIS A 148 -16.82 3.58 8.71
CA HIS A 148 -15.51 3.46 8.07
C HIS A 148 -14.66 4.73 8.27
N LYS A 149 -15.23 5.93 8.06
CA LYS A 149 -14.57 7.23 8.36
C LYS A 149 -14.09 7.31 9.81
N SER A 150 -14.92 6.84 10.75
CA SER A 150 -14.58 6.83 12.19
C SER A 150 -13.37 5.94 12.49
N LEU A 151 -13.31 4.76 11.86
CA LEU A 151 -12.16 3.85 11.98
C LEU A 151 -10.90 4.44 11.36
N LEU A 152 -11.00 5.05 10.18
CA LEU A 152 -9.88 5.72 9.54
C LEU A 152 -9.35 6.87 10.38
N ALA A 153 -10.23 7.69 10.98
CA ALA A 153 -9.81 8.75 11.89
C ALA A 153 -8.98 8.20 13.08
N TYR A 154 -9.40 7.07 13.63
CA TYR A 154 -8.71 6.40 14.72
C TYR A 154 -7.37 5.78 14.29
N VAL A 155 -7.35 4.97 13.22
CA VAL A 155 -6.16 4.21 12.86
C VAL A 155 -5.01 5.08 12.36
N LEU A 156 -5.33 6.20 11.69
CA LEU A 156 -4.34 7.18 11.26
C LEU A 156 -3.74 7.99 12.43
N ALA A 157 -4.39 7.98 13.58
CA ALA A 157 -3.88 8.59 14.80
C ALA A 157 -3.04 7.64 15.66
N LEU A 158 -2.94 6.36 15.29
CA LEU A 158 -2.18 5.37 16.06
C LEU A 158 -0.67 5.63 16.05
N GLY A 159 -0.13 6.21 14.98
CA GLY A 159 1.30 6.48 14.86
C GLY A 159 2.17 5.22 14.90
N VAL A 160 1.62 4.06 14.49
CA VAL A 160 2.35 2.78 14.47
C VAL A 160 3.40 2.75 13.37
N ASP A 161 4.46 1.96 13.54
CA ASP A 161 5.55 1.87 12.57
C ASP A 161 5.07 1.24 11.24
N VAL A 162 4.12 0.28 11.32
CA VAL A 162 3.51 -0.36 10.15
C VAL A 162 2.00 -0.27 10.22
N LEU A 163 1.39 0.42 9.25
CA LEU A 163 -0.05 0.55 9.10
C LEU A 163 -0.52 -0.14 7.81
N LEU A 164 -1.39 -1.12 7.96
CA LEU A 164 -1.92 -1.93 6.86
C LEU A 164 -3.40 -1.62 6.68
N LEU A 165 -3.77 -1.09 5.51
CA LEU A 165 -5.14 -0.68 5.20
C LEU A 165 -5.68 -1.52 4.05
N ASP A 166 -6.69 -2.35 4.36
CA ASP A 166 -7.33 -3.22 3.36
C ASP A 166 -8.55 -2.51 2.78
N GLU A 167 -8.47 -2.09 1.51
CA GLU A 167 -9.51 -1.36 0.76
C GLU A 167 -10.06 -0.11 1.50
N PRO A 168 -9.21 0.80 2.04
CA PRO A 168 -9.66 1.87 2.93
C PRO A 168 -10.56 2.92 2.26
N ALA A 169 -10.58 3.00 0.94
CA ALA A 169 -11.41 3.92 0.17
C ALA A 169 -12.80 3.34 -0.17
N ASN A 170 -13.06 2.06 0.16
CA ASN A 170 -14.35 1.44 -0.10
C ASN A 170 -15.48 2.12 0.67
N GLY A 171 -16.59 2.41 -0.03
CA GLY A 171 -17.77 3.04 0.57
C GLY A 171 -17.61 4.51 0.92
N LEU A 172 -16.47 5.13 0.60
CA LEU A 172 -16.26 6.58 0.75
C LEU A 172 -16.76 7.33 -0.49
N ASP A 173 -17.39 8.49 -0.26
CA ASP A 173 -17.69 9.47 -1.32
C ASP A 173 -16.39 10.17 -1.79
N ILE A 174 -16.48 10.89 -2.92
CA ILE A 174 -15.34 11.57 -3.56
C ILE A 174 -14.61 12.52 -2.60
N ASP A 175 -15.37 13.32 -1.85
CA ASP A 175 -14.79 14.28 -0.90
C ASP A 175 -14.05 13.57 0.24
N SER A 176 -14.61 12.47 0.73
CA SER A 176 -13.99 11.68 1.79
C SER A 176 -12.74 10.92 1.32
N LYS A 177 -12.69 10.49 0.06
CA LYS A 177 -11.48 9.93 -0.54
C LYS A 177 -10.36 10.97 -0.60
N LYS A 178 -10.69 12.21 -0.99
CA LYS A 178 -9.74 13.33 -0.97
C LYS A 178 -9.26 13.64 0.46
N THR A 179 -10.18 13.63 1.42
CA THR A 179 -9.86 13.81 2.84
C THR A 179 -8.91 12.71 3.32
N LEU A 180 -9.21 11.43 3.03
CA LEU A 180 -8.35 10.30 3.37
C LEU A 180 -6.94 10.46 2.79
N ARG A 181 -6.82 10.87 1.52
CA ARG A 181 -5.52 11.13 0.88
C ARG A 181 -4.70 12.18 1.65
N ASN A 182 -5.33 13.30 1.99
CA ASN A 182 -4.67 14.36 2.73
C ASN A 182 -4.24 13.91 4.15
N MET A 183 -5.09 13.12 4.80
CA MET A 183 -4.80 12.54 6.12
C MET A 183 -3.63 11.55 6.05
N LEU A 184 -3.59 10.67 5.05
CA LEU A 184 -2.48 9.75 4.83
C LEU A 184 -1.17 10.53 4.66
N ALA A 185 -1.15 11.55 3.79
CA ALA A 185 0.03 12.39 3.59
C ALA A 185 0.49 13.12 4.87
N ARG A 186 -0.46 13.58 5.70
CA ARG A 186 -0.17 14.31 6.95
C ARG A 186 0.25 13.39 8.09
N CYS A 187 -0.42 12.25 8.22
CA CYS A 187 -0.27 11.36 9.38
C CYS A 187 0.86 10.34 9.21
N THR A 188 1.40 10.16 8.00
CA THR A 188 2.51 9.23 7.77
C THR A 188 3.84 9.92 7.99
N GLY A 189 4.58 9.46 8.99
CA GLY A 189 5.94 9.93 9.26
C GLY A 189 6.99 9.25 8.38
N PRO A 190 8.22 9.80 8.31
CA PRO A 190 9.28 9.32 7.41
C PRO A 190 9.77 7.89 7.71
N GLU A 191 9.59 7.43 8.93
CA GLU A 191 10.02 6.10 9.38
C GLU A 191 8.86 5.07 9.36
N GLN A 192 7.67 5.50 8.94
CA GLN A 192 6.49 4.63 8.92
C GLN A 192 6.31 3.96 7.57
N THR A 193 5.86 2.70 7.59
CA THR A 193 5.42 1.98 6.40
C THR A 193 3.90 1.87 6.41
N VAL A 194 3.25 2.45 5.41
CA VAL A 194 1.80 2.33 5.20
C VAL A 194 1.55 1.54 3.93
N ILE A 195 0.83 0.42 4.02
CA ILE A 195 0.42 -0.34 2.84
C ILE A 195 -1.08 -0.19 2.65
N VAL A 196 -1.48 0.37 1.51
CA VAL A 196 -2.87 0.57 1.11
C VAL A 196 -3.22 -0.42 0.02
N SER A 197 -4.07 -1.41 0.33
CA SER A 197 -4.60 -2.30 -0.70
C SER A 197 -5.78 -1.66 -1.43
N THR A 198 -5.84 -1.81 -2.73
CA THR A 198 -7.01 -1.45 -3.52
C THR A 198 -7.08 -2.25 -4.81
N HIS A 199 -8.28 -2.38 -5.35
CA HIS A 199 -8.53 -2.86 -6.71
C HIS A 199 -8.85 -1.71 -7.67
N THR A 200 -9.01 -0.46 -7.16
CA THR A 200 -9.35 0.74 -7.93
C THR A 200 -8.20 1.74 -7.88
N VAL A 201 -7.46 1.86 -8.96
CA VAL A 201 -6.21 2.64 -9.04
C VAL A 201 -6.44 4.15 -9.04
N SER A 202 -7.65 4.63 -9.36
CA SER A 202 -7.93 6.04 -9.64
C SER A 202 -7.94 6.96 -8.41
N ASP A 203 -8.09 6.39 -7.20
CA ASP A 203 -8.57 7.17 -6.06
C ASP A 203 -7.47 7.90 -5.27
N LEU A 204 -6.19 7.47 -5.39
CA LEU A 204 -5.10 7.97 -4.56
C LEU A 204 -3.79 8.21 -5.35
N ARG A 205 -3.88 8.61 -6.62
CA ARG A 205 -2.70 8.96 -7.43
C ARG A 205 -1.85 10.02 -6.71
N GLU A 206 -0.56 10.03 -6.92
CA GLU A 206 0.42 11.00 -6.38
C GLU A 206 0.79 10.83 -4.89
N LEU A 207 0.33 9.78 -4.21
CA LEU A 207 0.62 9.58 -2.78
C LEU A 207 1.64 8.47 -2.52
N TYR A 208 1.92 7.63 -3.51
CA TYR A 208 2.63 6.38 -3.26
C TYR A 208 4.13 6.48 -3.55
N ASP A 209 4.92 6.15 -2.51
CA ASP A 209 6.37 6.01 -2.59
C ASP A 209 6.77 4.66 -3.19
N GLY A 210 5.91 3.65 -3.11
CA GLY A 210 6.18 2.32 -3.62
C GLY A 210 4.95 1.62 -4.19
N LEU A 211 5.21 0.62 -5.04
CA LEU A 211 4.21 -0.17 -5.72
C LEU A 211 4.46 -1.65 -5.48
N ILE A 212 3.43 -2.35 -4.98
CA ILE A 212 3.41 -3.79 -4.76
C ILE A 212 2.30 -4.36 -5.62
N MET A 213 2.60 -5.28 -6.53
CA MET A 213 1.61 -5.90 -7.40
C MET A 213 1.53 -7.40 -7.18
N LEU A 214 0.32 -7.88 -6.92
CA LEU A 214 -0.01 -9.29 -6.77
C LEU A 214 -0.93 -9.77 -7.91
N SER A 215 -0.67 -10.95 -8.41
CA SER A 215 -1.57 -11.67 -9.30
C SER A 215 -1.57 -13.17 -8.99
N ARG A 216 -2.75 -13.72 -8.73
CA ARG A 216 -2.95 -15.16 -8.46
C ARG A 216 -1.98 -15.72 -7.43
N GLY A 217 -1.80 -15.00 -6.33
CA GLY A 217 -0.89 -15.37 -5.24
C GLY A 217 0.59 -15.14 -5.50
N ARG A 218 0.98 -14.64 -6.67
CA ARG A 218 2.38 -14.33 -6.99
C ARG A 218 2.66 -12.84 -6.88
N LEU A 219 3.76 -12.51 -6.26
CA LEU A 219 4.30 -11.16 -6.24
C LEU A 219 4.95 -10.88 -7.60
N LEU A 220 4.37 -9.96 -8.38
CA LEU A 220 4.89 -9.57 -9.68
C LEU A 220 5.94 -8.47 -9.56
N LEU A 221 5.70 -7.52 -8.65
CA LEU A 221 6.53 -6.34 -8.46
C LEU A 221 6.40 -5.86 -7.01
N ALA A 222 7.52 -5.46 -6.40
CA ALA A 222 7.57 -4.69 -5.17
C ALA A 222 8.78 -3.75 -5.28
N ARG A 223 8.54 -2.49 -5.65
CA ARG A 223 9.59 -1.50 -5.92
C ARG A 223 9.14 -0.09 -5.52
N PRO A 224 10.08 0.79 -5.15
CA PRO A 224 9.83 2.22 -5.09
C PRO A 224 9.35 2.76 -6.45
N THR A 225 8.42 3.72 -6.43
CA THR A 225 7.84 4.30 -7.65
C THR A 225 8.90 5.02 -8.48
N TRP A 226 9.89 5.67 -7.85
CA TRP A 226 10.98 6.33 -8.53
C TRP A 226 11.88 5.36 -9.31
N GLU A 227 12.18 4.16 -8.76
CA GLU A 227 12.94 3.12 -9.49
C GLU A 227 12.20 2.66 -10.75
N ILE A 228 10.86 2.52 -10.65
CA ILE A 228 10.02 2.16 -11.80
C ILE A 228 10.05 3.28 -12.83
N ALA A 229 9.87 4.54 -12.39
CA ALA A 229 9.83 5.73 -13.26
C ALA A 229 11.17 5.99 -13.97
N GLU A 230 12.30 5.64 -13.36
CA GLU A 230 13.60 5.69 -14.04
C GLU A 230 13.72 4.75 -15.24
N LYS A 231 13.00 3.63 -15.22
CA LYS A 231 13.13 2.55 -16.22
C LYS A 231 12.07 2.58 -17.31
N ILE A 232 10.88 3.02 -16.95
CA ILE A 232 9.72 3.05 -17.86
C ILE A 232 8.96 4.36 -17.74
N SER A 233 8.32 4.74 -18.84
CA SER A 233 7.42 5.90 -18.90
C SER A 233 6.03 5.47 -19.36
N CYS A 234 5.01 6.16 -18.86
CA CYS A 234 3.62 6.01 -19.28
C CYS A 234 3.23 7.24 -20.12
N VAL A 235 2.95 7.04 -21.41
CA VAL A 235 2.65 8.13 -22.33
C VAL A 235 1.27 7.99 -22.95
N ALA A 236 0.62 9.12 -23.23
CA ALA A 236 -0.64 9.20 -23.95
C ALA A 236 -0.41 9.92 -25.29
N THR A 237 -0.61 9.23 -26.42
CA THR A 237 -0.28 9.74 -27.76
C THR A 237 -1.40 9.47 -28.76
N PRO A 238 -1.58 10.31 -29.79
CA PRO A 238 -2.57 10.07 -30.84
C PRO A 238 -2.26 8.83 -31.70
N ILE A 239 -0.98 8.45 -31.80
CA ILE A 239 -0.49 7.28 -32.55
C ILE A 239 0.42 6.49 -31.59
N PRO A 240 0.27 5.15 -31.50
CA PRO A 240 1.08 4.36 -30.61
C PRO A 240 2.57 4.45 -30.99
N PRO A 241 3.48 4.65 -30.01
CA PRO A 241 4.92 4.61 -30.27
C PRO A 241 5.36 3.25 -30.82
N ALA A 242 6.22 3.25 -31.84
CA ALA A 242 6.68 2.02 -32.49
C ALA A 242 7.51 1.11 -31.57
N ASP A 243 8.12 1.68 -30.54
CA ASP A 243 8.96 1.01 -29.54
C ASP A 243 8.24 0.80 -28.18
N ALA A 244 6.90 0.93 -28.15
CA ALA A 244 6.12 0.68 -26.96
C ALA A 244 6.23 -0.78 -26.51
N LEU A 245 6.50 -0.99 -25.22
CA LEU A 245 6.47 -2.32 -24.59
C LEU A 245 5.04 -2.85 -24.49
N PHE A 246 4.09 -1.95 -24.27
CA PHE A 246 2.66 -2.24 -24.18
C PHE A 246 1.86 -1.02 -24.61
N THR A 247 0.71 -1.27 -25.27
CA THR A 247 -0.23 -0.21 -25.66
C THR A 247 -1.66 -0.69 -25.48
N GLU A 248 -2.50 0.16 -24.91
CA GLU A 248 -3.95 -0.01 -24.88
C GLU A 248 -4.66 1.22 -25.47
N GLN A 249 -5.85 1.02 -26.02
CA GLN A 249 -6.63 2.10 -26.59
C GLN A 249 -7.46 2.79 -25.51
N GLY A 250 -7.21 4.07 -25.30
CA GLY A 250 -8.01 4.96 -24.47
C GLY A 250 -8.99 5.80 -25.31
N PRO A 251 -9.80 6.66 -24.66
CA PRO A 251 -10.71 7.57 -25.34
C PRO A 251 -9.94 8.62 -26.16
N GLY A 252 -9.84 8.39 -27.48
CA GLY A 252 -9.20 9.32 -28.44
C GLY A 252 -7.67 9.33 -28.43
N VAL A 253 -7.02 8.50 -27.61
CA VAL A 253 -5.56 8.39 -27.50
C VAL A 253 -5.14 6.94 -27.28
N PHE A 254 -3.88 6.64 -27.53
CA PHE A 254 -3.25 5.39 -27.12
C PHE A 254 -2.46 5.64 -25.83
N LEU A 255 -2.67 4.78 -24.84
CA LEU A 255 -1.90 4.75 -23.61
C LEU A 255 -0.80 3.70 -23.74
N SER A 256 0.45 4.08 -23.63
CA SER A 256 1.57 3.18 -23.87
C SER A 256 2.57 3.19 -22.72
N VAL A 257 3.13 2.01 -22.43
CA VAL A 257 4.32 1.84 -21.58
C VAL A 257 5.53 1.77 -22.51
N THR A 258 6.48 2.66 -22.31
CA THR A 258 7.73 2.77 -23.08
C THR A 258 8.94 2.68 -22.18
N VAL A 259 10.13 2.44 -22.73
CA VAL A 259 11.39 2.55 -22.00
C VAL A 259 11.65 4.03 -21.70
N ASN A 260 11.93 4.37 -20.43
CA ASN A 260 12.39 5.71 -20.09
C ASN A 260 13.87 5.85 -20.53
N ARG A 261 14.14 6.78 -21.45
CA ARG A 261 15.49 7.05 -21.96
C ARG A 261 16.19 8.21 -21.24
N GLY A 262 15.68 8.57 -20.07
CA GLY A 262 16.33 9.46 -19.13
C GLY A 262 16.20 10.93 -19.51
N ASN A 263 15.03 11.52 -19.34
CA ASN A 263 14.88 12.98 -19.12
C ASN A 263 13.43 13.44 -18.83
N GLU A 264 12.48 12.56 -18.68
CA GLU A 264 11.12 13.00 -18.37
C GLU A 264 10.71 12.51 -16.98
N ASP A 265 10.31 13.45 -16.11
CA ASP A 265 9.51 13.12 -14.93
C ASP A 265 8.24 12.46 -15.43
N SER A 266 8.22 11.13 -15.47
CA SER A 266 7.07 10.39 -15.96
C SER A 266 6.18 10.02 -14.80
N ASP A 267 5.01 10.64 -14.74
CA ASP A 267 3.94 10.18 -13.85
C ASP A 267 3.54 8.75 -14.22
N LEU A 268 3.72 7.82 -13.28
CA LEU A 268 3.34 6.44 -13.48
C LEU A 268 1.82 6.29 -13.55
N ASN A 269 1.31 5.74 -14.62
CA ASN A 269 -0.06 5.29 -14.71
C ASN A 269 -0.18 3.86 -14.17
N TYR A 270 -0.50 3.72 -12.88
CA TYR A 270 -0.57 2.41 -12.22
C TYR A 270 -1.59 1.46 -12.85
N ALA A 271 -2.71 1.98 -13.40
CA ALA A 271 -3.71 1.17 -14.10
C ALA A 271 -3.13 0.60 -15.39
N LEU A 272 -2.48 1.45 -16.19
CA LEU A 272 -1.81 1.03 -17.42
C LEU A 272 -0.70 0.02 -17.13
N LEU A 273 0.12 0.29 -16.11
CA LEU A 273 1.19 -0.62 -15.70
C LEU A 273 0.63 -1.97 -15.22
N TYR A 274 -0.48 -1.95 -14.48
CA TYR A 274 -1.16 -3.17 -14.08
C TYR A 274 -1.68 -3.96 -15.28
N SER A 275 -2.39 -3.31 -16.23
CA SER A 275 -2.84 -3.93 -17.48
C SER A 275 -1.67 -4.54 -18.25
N ALA A 276 -0.56 -3.80 -18.35
CA ALA A 276 0.64 -4.23 -19.05
C ALA A 276 1.28 -5.48 -18.41
N LEU A 277 1.40 -5.51 -17.08
CA LEU A 277 1.94 -6.67 -16.35
C LEU A 277 0.99 -7.88 -16.33
N MET A 278 -0.31 -7.66 -16.60
CA MET A 278 -1.28 -8.75 -16.78
C MET A 278 -1.34 -9.28 -18.22
N SER A 279 -0.65 -8.63 -19.16
CA SER A 279 -0.60 -8.98 -20.58
C SER A 279 0.61 -9.87 -20.93
N GLY A 280 0.77 -10.18 -22.21
CA GLY A 280 1.97 -10.83 -22.76
C GLY A 280 3.23 -9.98 -22.72
N ALA A 281 3.13 -8.68 -22.40
CA ALA A 281 4.28 -7.77 -22.27
C ALA A 281 4.98 -7.85 -20.89
N ARG A 282 4.45 -8.65 -19.97
CA ARG A 282 4.95 -8.78 -18.58
C ARG A 282 6.46 -8.92 -18.50
N ASP A 283 6.98 -9.96 -19.17
CA ASP A 283 8.41 -10.30 -19.04
C ASP A 283 9.31 -9.21 -19.58
N ALA A 284 8.92 -8.56 -20.69
CA ALA A 284 9.64 -7.43 -21.26
C ALA A 284 9.69 -6.24 -20.28
N ILE A 285 8.57 -5.92 -19.62
CA ILE A 285 8.47 -4.82 -18.67
C ILE A 285 9.24 -5.14 -17.39
N LEU A 286 9.10 -6.35 -16.84
CA LEU A 286 9.86 -6.75 -15.64
C LEU A 286 11.36 -6.79 -15.91
N ASN A 287 11.80 -7.29 -17.07
CA ASN A 287 13.20 -7.26 -17.46
C ASN A 287 13.72 -5.82 -17.58
N GLN A 288 12.92 -4.89 -18.11
CA GLN A 288 13.27 -3.48 -18.20
C GLN A 288 13.40 -2.84 -16.81
N ILE A 289 12.43 -3.09 -15.90
CA ILE A 289 12.46 -2.56 -14.52
C ILE A 289 13.65 -3.13 -13.74
N ASN A 290 13.98 -4.42 -13.93
CA ASN A 290 15.09 -5.09 -13.23
C ASN A 290 16.45 -4.91 -13.91
N SER A 291 16.53 -4.24 -15.08
CA SER A 291 17.81 -3.98 -15.75
C SER A 291 18.70 -3.08 -14.88
N GLN A 292 19.95 -3.47 -14.67
CA GLN A 292 20.93 -2.60 -14.02
C GLN A 292 21.12 -1.33 -14.88
N THR A 293 21.14 -0.19 -14.23
CA THR A 293 21.53 1.06 -14.90
C THR A 293 22.98 0.89 -15.30
N SER A 294 23.24 0.74 -16.61
CA SER A 294 24.60 0.81 -17.12
C SER A 294 25.11 2.23 -16.84
N GLU A 295 25.92 2.37 -15.81
CA GLU A 295 26.70 3.58 -15.59
C GLU A 295 27.59 3.76 -16.83
N SER A 296 27.30 4.77 -17.62
CA SER A 296 28.16 5.29 -18.71
C SER A 296 28.74 6.64 -18.31
#